data_12e821da4c4747688f91e9098edf9c52
#
_entry.id   12e821da4c4747688f91e9098edf9c52
#
_cell.length_a   1.000
_cell.length_b   1.000
_cell.length_c   1.000
_cell.angle_alpha   90.00
_cell.angle_beta   90.00
_cell.angle_gamma   90.00
#
_symmetry.space_group_name_H-M   'P 1'
#
loop_
_entity.id
_entity.type
_entity.pdbx_description
1 polymer ?
#
loop_
_entity_poly.entity_id
_entity_poly.type
_entity_poly.pdbx_seq_one_letter_code
_entity_poly.pdbx_strand_id
1 'polypeptide(L)'
;MLWLCLHFPKLPLEALIPKPSFGDASLRVVIEASRVVTCDDEVEALGVTTGLKQSTVSGLLSGHPLQLLSRDREKEYQTLKRLRQWTYSITPTLSLWRDDCLQLEISRCLLVHGGLEALLKKIAIEFDQRGFSVFAGVGPSRESAWLLSQFNRASVASIADQGLSLESQLSSIPLSYLDEFPKDTAALAKAGIRTFKELLALPSTSVKQRCSHEFSSWVDRLLCRVEVALEDFQPDSEY
;
A
#
# COMPACT_ATOMS: atom_id res chain seq x y z
N MET A 1 -7.97 -12.42 14.20
CA MET A 1 -6.85 -11.50 14.03
C MET A 1 -7.33 -10.28 13.25
N LEU A 2 -6.71 -9.14 13.46
CA LEU A 2 -7.00 -7.91 12.72
C LEU A 2 -5.67 -7.31 12.25
N TRP A 3 -5.51 -7.19 10.95
CA TRP A 3 -4.31 -6.67 10.31
C TRP A 3 -4.52 -5.24 9.86
N LEU A 4 -3.51 -4.43 10.06
CA LEU A 4 -3.39 -3.08 9.50
C LEU A 4 -2.22 -3.08 8.52
N CYS A 5 -2.47 -2.72 7.27
CA CYS A 5 -1.44 -2.43 6.30
C CYS A 5 -1.27 -0.93 6.14
N LEU A 6 -0.05 -0.45 6.28
CA LEU A 6 0.35 0.93 6.00
C LEU A 6 1.12 0.92 4.68
N HIS A 7 0.57 1.57 3.67
CA HIS A 7 1.15 1.69 2.34
C HIS A 7 1.68 3.11 2.12
N PHE A 8 2.90 3.23 1.61
CA PHE A 8 3.63 4.48 1.40
C PHE A 8 3.82 4.74 -0.10
N PRO A 9 2.81 5.27 -0.82
CA PRO A 9 2.85 5.39 -2.28
C PRO A 9 3.91 6.38 -2.78
N LYS A 10 4.29 7.34 -1.94
CA LYS A 10 5.30 8.37 -2.23
C LYS A 10 6.66 8.10 -1.59
N LEU A 11 6.87 6.89 -1.04
CA LEU A 11 8.13 6.51 -0.40
C LEU A 11 9.37 6.82 -1.27
N PRO A 12 9.38 6.56 -2.60
CA PRO A 12 10.55 6.88 -3.43
C PRO A 12 10.90 8.37 -3.45
N LEU A 13 9.93 9.26 -3.31
CA LEU A 13 10.14 10.69 -3.23
C LEU A 13 10.48 11.14 -1.81
N GLU A 14 9.69 10.69 -0.84
CA GLU A 14 9.77 11.10 0.56
C GLU A 14 11.03 10.57 1.27
N ALA A 15 11.59 9.46 0.78
CA ALA A 15 12.89 8.95 1.24
C ALA A 15 14.07 9.80 0.74
N LEU A 16 13.93 10.47 -0.40
CA LEU A 16 14.97 11.32 -0.97
C LEU A 16 14.98 12.72 -0.36
N ILE A 17 13.81 13.30 -0.21
CA ILE A 17 13.61 14.67 0.25
C ILE A 17 12.56 14.64 1.36
N PRO A 18 12.98 14.81 2.63
CA PRO A 18 12.02 15.08 3.70
C PRO A 18 11.21 16.33 3.34
N LYS A 19 10.00 16.45 3.91
CA LYS A 19 9.03 17.54 3.63
C LYS A 19 9.67 18.82 3.11
N PRO A 20 9.21 19.40 1.98
CA PRO A 20 9.82 20.56 1.38
C PRO A 20 9.91 21.71 2.39
N SER A 21 11.06 22.38 2.40
CA SER A 21 11.25 23.60 3.18
C SER A 21 10.29 24.67 2.67
N PHE A 22 9.75 25.48 3.55
CA PHE A 22 8.90 26.62 3.19
C PHE A 22 9.60 27.48 2.13
N GLY A 23 9.01 27.59 0.92
CA GLY A 23 9.56 28.38 -0.18
C GLY A 23 10.18 27.60 -1.35
N ASP A 24 10.30 26.29 -1.27
CA ASP A 24 10.73 25.49 -2.42
C ASP A 24 9.52 25.20 -3.33
N ALA A 25 9.41 26.01 -4.39
CA ALA A 25 8.34 25.90 -5.40
C ALA A 25 8.71 24.95 -6.55
N SER A 26 9.73 24.11 -6.38
CA SER A 26 10.17 23.17 -7.42
C SER A 26 9.25 21.94 -7.48
N LEU A 27 8.76 21.64 -8.67
CA LEU A 27 8.01 20.42 -8.97
C LEU A 27 8.97 19.23 -9.00
N ARG A 28 8.71 18.16 -8.21
CA ARG A 28 9.62 17.03 -8.07
C ARG A 28 9.03 15.77 -8.67
N VAL A 29 9.86 15.06 -9.42
CA VAL A 29 9.51 13.80 -10.08
C VAL A 29 10.64 12.80 -9.87
N VAL A 30 10.32 11.61 -9.37
CA VAL A 30 11.28 10.50 -9.25
C VAL A 30 11.22 9.64 -10.50
N ILE A 31 12.39 9.38 -11.06
CA ILE A 31 12.58 8.65 -12.32
C ILE A 31 13.38 7.36 -12.08
N GLU A 32 12.94 6.26 -12.67
CA GLU A 32 13.69 5.01 -12.80
C GLU A 32 13.57 4.51 -14.25
N ALA A 33 14.67 4.10 -14.87
CA ALA A 33 14.70 3.65 -16.27
C ALA A 33 13.97 4.60 -17.25
N SER A 34 14.19 5.92 -17.10
CA SER A 34 13.57 6.99 -17.91
C SER A 34 12.03 7.06 -17.81
N ARG A 35 11.45 6.51 -16.75
CA ARG A 35 10.01 6.56 -16.49
C ARG A 35 9.72 7.12 -15.10
N VAL A 36 8.58 7.78 -14.98
CA VAL A 36 8.07 8.28 -13.68
C VAL A 36 7.75 7.11 -12.75
N VAL A 37 8.28 7.16 -11.55
CA VAL A 37 7.93 6.25 -10.44
C VAL A 37 6.87 6.90 -9.56
N THR A 38 7.13 8.13 -9.11
CA THR A 38 6.21 8.94 -8.32
C THR A 38 6.56 10.42 -8.48
N CYS A 39 5.66 11.31 -8.05
CA CYS A 39 5.86 12.75 -8.08
C CYS A 39 5.04 13.46 -6.99
N ASP A 40 5.23 14.77 -6.85
CA ASP A 40 4.41 15.61 -5.99
C ASP A 40 2.94 15.62 -6.43
N ASP A 41 2.02 15.94 -5.50
CA ASP A 41 0.59 16.07 -5.79
C ASP A 41 0.31 17.14 -6.85
N GLU A 42 1.05 18.25 -6.81
CA GLU A 42 0.94 19.32 -7.79
C GLU A 42 1.30 18.84 -9.21
N VAL A 43 2.32 17.99 -9.31
CA VAL A 43 2.76 17.39 -10.58
C VAL A 43 1.72 16.39 -11.10
N GLU A 44 1.11 15.60 -10.21
CA GLU A 44 -0.01 14.70 -10.56
C GLU A 44 -1.20 15.51 -11.09
N ALA A 45 -1.52 16.63 -10.44
CA ALA A 45 -2.61 17.52 -10.87
C ALA A 45 -2.36 18.15 -12.26
N LEU A 46 -1.10 18.31 -12.67
CA LEU A 46 -0.71 18.75 -14.01
C LEU A 46 -0.71 17.60 -15.06
N GLY A 47 -1.18 16.41 -14.70
CA GLY A 47 -1.38 15.28 -15.61
C GLY A 47 -0.20 14.32 -15.72
N VAL A 48 0.82 14.44 -14.88
CA VAL A 48 1.92 13.47 -14.82
C VAL A 48 1.47 12.25 -14.02
N THR A 49 1.60 11.08 -14.62
CA THR A 49 1.25 9.80 -14.00
C THR A 49 2.43 8.83 -13.98
N THR A 50 2.41 7.88 -13.06
CA THR A 50 3.40 6.79 -12.99
C THR A 50 3.51 6.07 -14.34
N GLY A 51 4.74 5.74 -14.75
CA GLY A 51 5.05 5.07 -16.01
C GLY A 51 5.25 6.00 -17.22
N LEU A 52 4.90 7.30 -17.13
CA LEU A 52 5.19 8.26 -18.21
C LEU A 52 6.70 8.37 -18.47
N LYS A 53 7.05 8.59 -19.75
CA LYS A 53 8.45 8.83 -20.12
C LYS A 53 8.94 10.17 -19.60
N GLN A 54 10.19 10.24 -19.17
CA GLN A 54 10.84 11.47 -18.71
C GLN A 54 10.73 12.60 -19.75
N SER A 55 10.91 12.31 -21.04
CA SER A 55 10.79 13.31 -22.12
C SER A 55 9.39 13.92 -22.20
N THR A 56 8.35 13.13 -21.97
CA THR A 56 6.96 13.59 -21.93
C THR A 56 6.74 14.53 -20.74
N VAL A 57 7.28 14.18 -19.55
CA VAL A 57 7.21 15.02 -18.36
C VAL A 57 7.89 16.37 -18.60
N SER A 58 9.12 16.37 -19.16
CA SER A 58 9.85 17.60 -19.47
C SER A 58 9.09 18.49 -20.47
N GLY A 59 8.35 17.89 -21.40
CA GLY A 59 7.48 18.63 -22.32
C GLY A 59 6.25 19.23 -21.65
N LEU A 60 5.56 18.43 -20.82
CA LEU A 60 4.34 18.86 -20.11
C LEU A 60 4.62 19.99 -19.11
N LEU A 61 5.75 19.92 -18.42
CA LEU A 61 6.15 20.87 -17.38
C LEU A 61 7.13 21.93 -17.88
N SER A 62 7.22 22.14 -19.21
CA SER A 62 8.07 23.16 -19.77
C SER A 62 7.65 24.55 -19.24
N GLY A 63 8.58 25.28 -18.63
CA GLY A 63 8.32 26.58 -18.01
C GLY A 63 8.07 26.54 -16.49
N HIS A 64 8.01 25.37 -15.89
CA HIS A 64 8.00 25.20 -14.43
C HIS A 64 9.38 24.80 -13.91
N PRO A 65 9.76 25.22 -12.68
CA PRO A 65 10.99 24.75 -12.04
C PRO A 65 10.84 23.25 -11.70
N LEU A 66 11.42 22.38 -12.54
CA LEU A 66 11.31 20.94 -12.45
C LEU A 66 12.60 20.32 -11.89
N GLN A 67 12.47 19.53 -10.84
CA GLN A 67 13.53 18.71 -10.28
C GLN A 67 13.30 17.23 -10.62
N LEU A 68 14.16 16.66 -11.45
CA LEU A 68 14.17 15.24 -11.75
C LEU A 68 15.14 14.52 -10.80
N LEU A 69 14.62 13.56 -10.04
CA LEU A 69 15.36 12.79 -9.04
C LEU A 69 15.51 11.36 -9.51
N SER A 70 16.68 10.78 -9.38
CA SER A 70 16.87 9.33 -9.60
C SER A 70 16.36 8.56 -8.38
N ARG A 71 15.64 7.47 -8.63
CA ARG A 71 15.19 6.57 -7.57
C ARG A 71 16.38 5.97 -6.81
N ASP A 72 16.27 5.86 -5.50
CA ASP A 72 17.27 5.26 -4.62
C ASP A 72 16.57 4.20 -3.74
N ARG A 73 16.58 2.96 -4.21
CA ARG A 73 15.92 1.83 -3.53
C ARG A 73 16.54 1.51 -2.17
N GLU A 74 17.84 1.78 -2.00
CA GLU A 74 18.49 1.59 -0.70
C GLU A 74 17.98 2.59 0.33
N LYS A 75 17.83 3.87 -0.05
CA LYS A 75 17.23 4.87 0.83
C LYS A 75 15.76 4.56 1.15
N GLU A 76 14.99 4.06 0.19
CA GLU A 76 13.61 3.60 0.43
C GLU A 76 13.58 2.50 1.49
N TYR A 77 14.41 1.47 1.31
CA TYR A 77 14.51 0.34 2.25
C TYR A 77 14.94 0.80 3.66
N GLN A 78 15.98 1.62 3.77
CA GLN A 78 16.44 2.15 5.06
C GLN A 78 15.40 3.05 5.73
N THR A 79 14.64 3.81 4.94
CA THR A 79 13.56 4.64 5.44
C THR A 79 12.43 3.76 5.96
N LEU A 80 12.00 2.75 5.19
CA LEU A 80 10.96 1.82 5.62
C LEU A 80 11.38 1.03 6.87
N LYS A 81 12.65 0.65 6.98
CA LYS A 81 13.21 0.00 8.18
C LYS A 81 13.10 0.92 9.41
N ARG A 82 13.37 2.23 9.28
CA ARG A 82 13.19 3.21 10.36
C ARG A 82 11.72 3.41 10.74
N LEU A 83 10.82 3.49 9.75
CA LEU A 83 9.38 3.59 9.99
C LEU A 83 8.85 2.33 10.70
N ARG A 84 9.33 1.14 10.33
CA ARG A 84 9.05 -0.11 11.02
C ARG A 84 9.46 -0.07 12.50
N GLN A 85 10.63 0.48 12.80
CA GLN A 85 11.11 0.59 14.19
C GLN A 85 10.19 1.49 15.04
N TRP A 86 9.65 2.56 14.44
CA TRP A 86 8.66 3.38 15.13
C TRP A 86 7.34 2.62 15.35
N THR A 87 6.84 1.87 14.34
CA THR A 87 5.60 1.11 14.46
C THR A 87 5.68 -0.03 15.49
N TYR A 88 6.88 -0.44 15.89
CA TYR A 88 7.09 -1.39 16.99
C TYR A 88 6.52 -0.87 18.33
N SER A 89 6.44 0.45 18.53
CA SER A 89 5.77 1.04 19.69
C SER A 89 4.25 0.83 19.70
N ILE A 90 3.66 0.43 18.58
CA ILE A 90 2.23 0.14 18.43
C ILE A 90 1.96 -1.33 18.72
N THR A 91 2.70 -2.22 18.07
CA THR A 91 2.58 -3.67 18.20
C THR A 91 3.92 -4.35 17.95
N PRO A 92 4.26 -5.42 18.69
CA PRO A 92 5.46 -6.21 18.44
C PRO A 92 5.31 -7.12 17.21
N THR A 93 4.08 -7.46 16.81
CA THR A 93 3.80 -8.35 15.68
C THR A 93 3.66 -7.52 14.40
N LEU A 94 4.78 -7.28 13.73
CA LEU A 94 4.86 -6.47 12.52
C LEU A 94 5.87 -7.03 11.54
N SER A 95 5.69 -6.74 10.26
CA SER A 95 6.62 -7.16 9.21
C SER A 95 6.65 -6.15 8.07
N LEU A 96 7.78 -6.15 7.33
CA LEU A 96 7.83 -5.53 6.02
C LEU A 96 6.96 -6.37 5.07
N TRP A 97 6.18 -5.69 4.26
CA TRP A 97 5.36 -6.32 3.24
C TRP A 97 5.59 -5.58 1.94
N ARG A 98 6.27 -6.24 0.99
CA ARG A 98 6.74 -5.57 -0.22
C ARG A 98 7.70 -4.41 0.10
N ASP A 99 8.07 -3.66 -0.91
CA ASP A 99 9.07 -2.58 -0.80
C ASP A 99 8.49 -1.25 -0.28
N ASP A 100 7.16 -1.20 -0.06
CA ASP A 100 6.45 0.05 0.24
C ASP A 100 5.35 -0.09 1.32
N CYS A 101 5.29 -1.23 2.00
CA CYS A 101 4.24 -1.50 2.98
C CYS A 101 4.77 -2.03 4.30
N LEU A 102 4.10 -1.65 5.39
CA LEU A 102 4.24 -2.25 6.72
C LEU A 102 2.95 -2.96 7.09
N GLN A 103 3.07 -4.16 7.62
CA GLN A 103 1.95 -4.96 8.12
C GLN A 103 2.03 -5.09 9.63
N LEU A 104 0.95 -4.76 10.33
CA LEU A 104 0.83 -4.76 11.78
C LEU A 104 -0.36 -5.64 12.20
N GLU A 105 -0.13 -6.57 13.12
CA GLU A 105 -1.22 -7.27 13.80
C GLU A 105 -1.69 -6.41 14.98
N ILE A 106 -2.93 -5.92 14.96
CA ILE A 106 -3.39 -4.89 15.90
C ILE A 106 -4.51 -5.38 16.85
N SER A 107 -5.02 -6.61 16.71
CA SER A 107 -6.16 -7.05 17.51
C SER A 107 -5.90 -7.00 19.02
N ARG A 108 -4.67 -7.26 19.45
CA ARG A 108 -4.30 -7.32 20.87
C ARG A 108 -3.96 -5.95 21.48
N CYS A 109 -3.68 -4.95 20.64
CA CYS A 109 -3.25 -3.61 21.12
C CYS A 109 -4.34 -2.53 21.01
N LEU A 110 -5.48 -2.82 20.38
CA LEU A 110 -6.57 -1.84 20.19
C LEU A 110 -7.02 -1.19 21.48
N LEU A 111 -7.21 -1.97 22.57
CA LEU A 111 -7.66 -1.43 23.86
C LEU A 111 -6.66 -0.44 24.44
N VAL A 112 -5.37 -0.73 24.32
CA VAL A 112 -4.30 0.15 24.83
C VAL A 112 -4.28 1.49 24.08
N HIS A 113 -4.66 1.47 22.79
CA HIS A 113 -4.69 2.68 21.94
C HIS A 113 -6.05 3.38 21.89
N GLY A 114 -7.03 2.96 22.68
CA GLY A 114 -8.36 3.58 22.73
C GLY A 114 -9.26 3.18 21.53
N GLY A 115 -8.99 2.03 20.92
CA GLY A 115 -9.75 1.49 19.80
C GLY A 115 -9.12 1.79 18.43
N LEU A 116 -9.74 1.25 17.39
CA LEU A 116 -9.21 1.35 16.02
C LEU A 116 -9.13 2.81 15.52
N GLU A 117 -10.19 3.58 15.73
CA GLU A 117 -10.26 4.98 15.28
C GLU A 117 -9.14 5.83 15.90
N ALA A 118 -8.95 5.72 17.24
CA ALA A 118 -7.92 6.45 17.94
C ALA A 118 -6.52 6.06 17.47
N LEU A 119 -6.29 4.75 17.24
CA LEU A 119 -5.03 4.25 16.69
C LEU A 119 -4.75 4.81 15.31
N LEU A 120 -5.73 4.77 14.40
CA LEU A 120 -5.58 5.28 13.04
C LEU A 120 -5.31 6.80 13.02
N LYS A 121 -6.02 7.58 13.85
CA LYS A 121 -5.75 9.02 14.00
C LYS A 121 -4.33 9.30 14.49
N LYS A 122 -3.87 8.55 15.50
CA LYS A 122 -2.49 8.65 16.00
C LYS A 122 -1.49 8.38 14.89
N ILE A 123 -1.67 7.31 14.13
CA ILE A 123 -0.81 6.93 13.00
C ILE A 123 -0.79 8.04 11.94
N ALA A 124 -1.95 8.57 11.55
CA ALA A 124 -2.04 9.63 10.55
C ALA A 124 -1.25 10.88 10.95
N ILE A 125 -1.43 11.34 12.20
CA ILE A 125 -0.72 12.51 12.74
C ILE A 125 0.80 12.29 12.74
N GLU A 126 1.23 11.14 13.24
CA GLU A 126 2.67 10.83 13.35
C GLU A 126 3.36 10.73 11.98
N PHE A 127 2.75 10.11 10.99
CA PHE A 127 3.33 10.03 9.66
C PHE A 127 3.30 11.37 8.94
N ASP A 128 2.23 12.16 9.09
CA ASP A 128 2.19 13.53 8.54
C ASP A 128 3.29 14.41 9.15
N GLN A 129 3.49 14.36 10.47
CA GLN A 129 4.57 15.10 11.14
C GLN A 129 5.96 14.67 10.66
N ARG A 130 6.13 13.40 10.29
CA ARG A 130 7.37 12.87 9.73
C ARG A 130 7.53 13.15 8.22
N GLY A 131 6.50 13.70 7.59
CA GLY A 131 6.51 14.04 6.18
C GLY A 131 6.24 12.86 5.24
N PHE A 132 5.55 11.81 5.72
CA PHE A 132 5.20 10.66 4.91
C PHE A 132 3.70 10.62 4.60
N SER A 133 3.38 10.42 3.34
CA SER A 133 2.03 10.10 2.87
C SER A 133 1.76 8.62 3.13
N VAL A 134 0.68 8.32 3.87
CA VAL A 134 0.34 6.94 4.20
C VAL A 134 -1.14 6.66 3.90
N PHE A 135 -1.39 5.56 3.22
CA PHE A 135 -2.71 4.95 3.11
C PHE A 135 -2.77 3.72 4.02
N ALA A 136 -3.96 3.43 4.51
CA ALA A 136 -4.14 2.28 5.37
C ALA A 136 -5.25 1.36 4.86
N GLY A 137 -5.10 0.07 5.13
CA GLY A 137 -6.13 -0.91 4.94
C GLY A 137 -6.23 -1.79 6.18
N VAL A 138 -7.44 -2.08 6.61
CA VAL A 138 -7.70 -2.93 7.78
C VAL A 138 -8.51 -4.14 7.35
N GLY A 139 -8.03 -5.32 7.69
CA GLY A 139 -8.69 -6.57 7.29
C GLY A 139 -8.34 -7.75 8.19
N PRO A 140 -9.08 -8.85 8.07
CA PRO A 140 -8.85 -10.05 8.90
C PRO A 140 -7.61 -10.85 8.47
N SER A 141 -7.05 -10.59 7.28
CA SER A 141 -5.83 -11.21 6.76
C SER A 141 -4.84 -10.15 6.28
N ARG A 142 -3.58 -10.55 6.11
CA ARG A 142 -2.51 -9.68 5.56
C ARG A 142 -2.84 -9.24 4.13
N GLU A 143 -3.33 -10.17 3.31
CA GLU A 143 -3.72 -9.95 1.93
C GLU A 143 -4.88 -8.97 1.82
N SER A 144 -5.91 -9.10 2.69
CA SER A 144 -7.05 -8.19 2.69
C SER A 144 -6.66 -6.79 3.15
N ALA A 145 -5.87 -6.68 4.22
CA ALA A 145 -5.37 -5.39 4.69
C ALA A 145 -4.52 -4.69 3.62
N TRP A 146 -3.63 -5.45 2.95
CA TRP A 146 -2.82 -4.90 1.86
C TRP A 146 -3.70 -4.44 0.69
N LEU A 147 -4.60 -5.27 0.19
CA LEU A 147 -5.44 -4.94 -0.95
C LEU A 147 -6.30 -3.70 -0.68
N LEU A 148 -6.86 -3.59 0.53
CA LEU A 148 -7.63 -2.42 0.95
C LEU A 148 -6.77 -1.17 1.06
N SER A 149 -5.50 -1.26 1.46
CA SER A 149 -4.59 -0.11 1.50
C SER A 149 -4.22 0.42 0.11
N GLN A 150 -4.22 -0.45 -0.90
CA GLN A 150 -3.95 -0.07 -2.29
C GLN A 150 -5.15 0.61 -2.94
N PHE A 151 -6.36 0.12 -2.65
CA PHE A 151 -7.60 0.58 -3.29
C PHE A 151 -8.21 1.79 -2.59
N ASN A 152 -8.27 1.78 -1.26
CA ASN A 152 -8.79 2.87 -0.46
C ASN A 152 -7.74 3.97 -0.34
N ARG A 153 -7.69 4.89 -1.31
CA ARG A 153 -6.90 6.12 -1.20
C ARG A 153 -7.47 7.10 -0.16
N ALA A 154 -8.32 6.61 0.72
CA ALA A 154 -8.85 7.37 1.83
C ALA A 154 -7.78 7.60 2.89
N SER A 155 -7.74 8.79 3.45
CA SER A 155 -6.90 9.10 4.61
C SER A 155 -7.10 8.04 5.69
N VAL A 156 -6.03 7.68 6.37
CA VAL A 156 -6.01 6.72 7.50
C VAL A 156 -7.16 7.00 8.49
N ALA A 157 -7.52 8.27 8.68
CA ALA A 157 -8.58 8.69 9.60
C ALA A 157 -10.00 8.31 9.16
N SER A 158 -10.25 8.07 7.87
CA SER A 158 -11.60 7.80 7.34
C SER A 158 -11.97 6.31 7.27
N ILE A 159 -11.05 5.41 7.64
CA ILE A 159 -11.26 3.96 7.54
C ILE A 159 -12.08 3.40 8.70
N ALA A 160 -12.09 4.07 9.86
CA ALA A 160 -12.72 3.59 11.08
C ALA A 160 -14.26 3.45 10.99
N ASP A 161 -14.90 4.11 10.03
CA ASP A 161 -16.36 4.24 9.93
C ASP A 161 -17.01 3.20 8.98
N GLN A 162 -16.22 2.26 8.44
CA GLN A 162 -16.74 1.28 7.50
C GLN A 162 -17.18 -0.01 8.20
N GLY A 163 -18.36 -0.02 8.79
CA GLY A 163 -19.02 -1.24 9.32
C GLY A 163 -19.39 -2.27 8.24
N LEU A 164 -18.74 -2.25 7.07
CA LEU A 164 -18.98 -3.13 5.94
C LEU A 164 -18.25 -4.46 6.14
N SER A 165 -18.89 -5.55 5.73
CA SER A 165 -18.22 -6.86 5.67
C SER A 165 -17.03 -6.82 4.71
N LEU A 166 -16.02 -7.68 4.92
CA LEU A 166 -14.85 -7.77 4.03
C LEU A 166 -15.28 -7.98 2.56
N GLU A 167 -16.26 -8.83 2.32
CA GLU A 167 -16.79 -9.10 0.97
C GLU A 167 -17.37 -7.84 0.33
N SER A 168 -18.09 -7.01 1.09
CA SER A 168 -18.61 -5.74 0.61
C SER A 168 -17.50 -4.77 0.24
N GLN A 169 -16.44 -4.68 1.06
CA GLN A 169 -15.30 -3.81 0.81
C GLN A 169 -14.50 -4.26 -0.42
N LEU A 170 -14.32 -5.57 -0.61
CA LEU A 170 -13.62 -6.14 -1.76
C LEU A 170 -14.43 -6.08 -3.06
N SER A 171 -15.76 -6.04 -2.97
CA SER A 171 -16.65 -6.25 -4.12
C SER A 171 -16.41 -5.29 -5.29
N SER A 172 -16.05 -4.06 -5.02
CA SER A 172 -15.81 -3.02 -6.04
C SER A 172 -14.38 -3.02 -6.60
N ILE A 173 -13.47 -3.79 -6.00
CA ILE A 173 -12.05 -3.78 -6.39
C ILE A 173 -11.86 -4.55 -7.70
N PRO A 174 -11.25 -3.93 -8.74
CA PRO A 174 -10.90 -4.64 -9.96
C PRO A 174 -9.78 -5.66 -9.74
N LEU A 175 -9.85 -6.82 -10.38
CA LEU A 175 -8.79 -7.83 -10.31
C LEU A 175 -7.47 -7.35 -10.92
N SER A 176 -7.49 -6.31 -11.75
CA SER A 176 -6.28 -5.68 -12.32
C SER A 176 -5.36 -5.04 -11.27
N TYR A 177 -5.81 -4.87 -10.03
CA TYR A 177 -4.93 -4.48 -8.92
C TYR A 177 -3.97 -5.59 -8.48
N LEU A 178 -4.18 -6.83 -8.93
CA LEU A 178 -3.32 -7.97 -8.60
C LEU A 178 -2.20 -8.13 -9.64
N ASP A 179 -1.24 -7.22 -9.65
CA ASP A 179 -0.11 -7.21 -10.58
C ASP A 179 0.80 -8.45 -10.47
N GLU A 180 0.76 -9.14 -9.33
CA GLU A 180 1.53 -10.38 -9.11
C GLU A 180 1.02 -11.56 -9.92
N PHE A 181 -0.27 -11.52 -10.33
CA PHE A 181 -0.93 -12.62 -11.02
C PHE A 181 -1.45 -12.23 -12.42
N PRO A 182 -0.60 -11.67 -13.31
CA PRO A 182 -1.06 -11.12 -14.57
C PRO A 182 -1.66 -12.16 -15.51
N LYS A 183 -1.20 -13.42 -15.43
CA LYS A 183 -1.72 -14.52 -16.23
C LYS A 183 -3.11 -14.96 -15.76
N ASP A 184 -3.27 -15.08 -14.44
CA ASP A 184 -4.55 -15.50 -13.83
C ASP A 184 -5.62 -14.44 -14.00
N THR A 185 -5.29 -13.16 -13.73
CA THR A 185 -6.22 -12.04 -13.92
C THR A 185 -6.63 -11.87 -15.38
N ALA A 186 -5.70 -12.07 -16.33
CA ALA A 186 -6.02 -12.04 -17.75
C ALA A 186 -6.94 -13.22 -18.18
N ALA A 187 -6.72 -14.42 -17.62
CA ALA A 187 -7.57 -15.59 -17.88
C ALA A 187 -8.98 -15.38 -17.33
N LEU A 188 -9.11 -14.85 -16.10
CA LEU A 188 -10.37 -14.49 -15.47
C LEU A 188 -11.10 -13.40 -16.27
N ALA A 189 -10.41 -12.37 -16.72
CA ALA A 189 -10.97 -11.29 -17.51
C ALA A 189 -11.54 -11.79 -18.86
N LYS A 190 -10.89 -12.77 -19.50
CA LYS A 190 -11.40 -13.45 -20.72
C LYS A 190 -12.69 -14.23 -20.43
N ALA A 191 -12.85 -14.75 -19.21
CA ALA A 191 -14.07 -15.40 -18.76
C ALA A 191 -15.15 -14.44 -18.26
N GLY A 192 -14.95 -13.12 -18.37
CA GLY A 192 -15.88 -12.09 -17.94
C GLY A 192 -15.76 -11.71 -16.46
N ILE A 193 -14.78 -12.26 -15.73
CA ILE A 193 -14.56 -12.02 -14.29
C ILE A 193 -13.51 -10.92 -14.15
N ARG A 194 -13.93 -9.72 -13.75
CA ARG A 194 -13.08 -8.52 -13.70
C ARG A 194 -12.96 -7.90 -12.31
N THR A 195 -13.85 -8.26 -11.40
CA THR A 195 -13.92 -7.71 -10.04
C THR A 195 -13.85 -8.83 -8.99
N PHE A 196 -13.48 -8.46 -7.77
CA PHE A 196 -13.51 -9.40 -6.65
C PHE A 196 -14.93 -9.92 -6.37
N LYS A 197 -15.97 -9.10 -6.57
CA LYS A 197 -17.38 -9.56 -6.45
C LYS A 197 -17.64 -10.79 -7.34
N GLU A 198 -17.23 -10.72 -8.58
CA GLU A 198 -17.43 -11.81 -9.55
C GLU A 198 -16.55 -13.03 -9.22
N LEU A 199 -15.32 -12.80 -8.75
CA LEU A 199 -14.42 -13.87 -8.30
C LEU A 199 -14.98 -14.59 -7.07
N LEU A 200 -15.47 -13.85 -6.08
CA LEU A 200 -16.00 -14.38 -4.83
C LEU A 200 -17.32 -15.16 -5.02
N ALA A 201 -18.06 -14.86 -6.10
CA ALA A 201 -19.25 -15.60 -6.48
C ALA A 201 -18.95 -16.99 -7.07
N LEU A 202 -17.68 -17.26 -7.44
CA LEU A 202 -17.28 -18.56 -7.96
C LEU A 202 -17.06 -19.58 -6.83
N PRO A 203 -17.43 -20.86 -7.06
CA PRO A 203 -17.00 -21.94 -6.20
C PRO A 203 -15.47 -22.02 -6.14
N SER A 204 -14.89 -22.28 -4.96
CA SER A 204 -13.43 -22.38 -4.79
C SER A 204 -12.79 -23.44 -5.70
N THR A 205 -13.50 -24.52 -6.00
CA THR A 205 -13.08 -25.56 -6.95
C THR A 205 -12.91 -25.00 -8.37
N SER A 206 -13.79 -24.10 -8.78
CA SER A 206 -13.72 -23.46 -10.11
C SER A 206 -12.52 -22.53 -10.22
N VAL A 207 -12.16 -21.83 -9.15
CA VAL A 207 -10.94 -20.99 -9.10
C VAL A 207 -9.69 -21.88 -9.20
N LYS A 208 -9.63 -22.96 -8.41
CA LYS A 208 -8.50 -23.91 -8.42
C LYS A 208 -8.29 -24.64 -9.76
N GLN A 209 -9.35 -24.82 -10.53
CA GLN A 209 -9.25 -25.46 -11.85
C GLN A 209 -8.80 -24.49 -12.96
N ARG A 210 -9.02 -23.21 -12.81
CA ARG A 210 -8.79 -22.19 -13.87
C ARG A 210 -7.58 -21.32 -13.64
N CYS A 211 -7.14 -21.22 -12.40
CA CYS A 211 -6.04 -20.36 -11.97
C CYS A 211 -4.87 -21.17 -11.45
N SER A 212 -3.72 -20.52 -11.34
CA SER A 212 -2.53 -21.11 -10.74
C SER A 212 -2.75 -21.48 -9.27
N HIS A 213 -1.94 -22.39 -8.77
CA HIS A 213 -1.97 -22.78 -7.35
C HIS A 213 -1.64 -21.59 -6.45
N GLU A 214 -0.68 -20.75 -6.86
CA GLU A 214 -0.26 -19.55 -6.14
C GLU A 214 -1.41 -18.55 -5.99
N PHE A 215 -2.12 -18.26 -7.08
CA PHE A 215 -3.30 -17.39 -7.06
C PHE A 215 -4.40 -17.95 -6.17
N SER A 216 -4.71 -19.24 -6.32
CA SER A 216 -5.75 -19.89 -5.52
C SER A 216 -5.42 -19.88 -4.03
N SER A 217 -4.16 -20.14 -3.67
CA SER A 217 -3.67 -20.07 -2.28
C SER A 217 -3.70 -18.65 -1.74
N TRP A 218 -3.40 -17.66 -2.56
CA TRP A 218 -3.51 -16.25 -2.20
C TRP A 218 -4.96 -15.86 -1.90
N VAL A 219 -5.91 -16.29 -2.73
CA VAL A 219 -7.36 -16.07 -2.51
C VAL A 219 -7.83 -16.76 -1.23
N ASP A 220 -7.36 -17.97 -0.95
CA ASP A 220 -7.72 -18.70 0.28
C ASP A 220 -7.18 -17.96 1.53
N ARG A 221 -5.98 -17.36 1.48
CA ARG A 221 -5.44 -16.50 2.55
C ARG A 221 -6.20 -15.18 2.68
N LEU A 222 -6.51 -14.52 1.56
CA LEU A 222 -7.31 -13.29 1.52
C LEU A 222 -8.61 -13.45 2.31
N LEU A 223 -9.25 -14.60 2.16
CA LEU A 223 -10.56 -14.93 2.77
C LEU A 223 -10.43 -15.65 4.12
N CYS A 224 -9.25 -15.72 4.69
CA CYS A 224 -8.98 -16.42 5.97
C CYS A 224 -9.41 -17.89 5.97
N ARG A 225 -9.38 -18.58 4.82
CA ARG A 225 -9.71 -20.00 4.72
C ARG A 225 -8.57 -20.93 5.17
N VAL A 226 -7.37 -20.36 5.28
CA VAL A 226 -6.14 -21.04 5.73
C VAL A 226 -5.50 -20.20 6.83
N GLU A 227 -5.13 -20.84 7.93
CA GLU A 227 -4.36 -20.22 8.99
C GLU A 227 -2.90 -20.05 8.54
N VAL A 228 -2.38 -18.84 8.70
CA VAL A 228 -0.96 -18.52 8.45
C VAL A 228 -0.27 -18.37 9.80
N ALA A 229 0.83 -19.08 10.00
CA ALA A 229 1.67 -18.92 11.18
C ALA A 229 2.20 -17.48 11.27
N LEU A 230 2.15 -16.90 12.47
CA LEU A 230 2.71 -15.59 12.75
C LEU A 230 4.21 -15.74 13.01
N GLU A 231 5.02 -14.98 12.30
CA GLU A 231 6.41 -14.75 12.66
C GLU A 231 6.49 -13.44 13.46
N ASP A 232 6.90 -13.54 14.73
CA ASP A 232 7.13 -12.37 15.56
C ASP A 232 8.39 -11.65 15.10
N PHE A 233 8.28 -10.33 14.96
CA PHE A 233 9.41 -9.49 14.65
C PHE A 233 10.33 -9.40 15.88
N GLN A 234 11.60 -9.74 15.68
CA GLN A 234 12.65 -9.42 16.64
C GLN A 234 13.37 -8.15 16.16
N PRO A 235 13.35 -7.06 16.94
CA PRO A 235 14.12 -5.87 16.59
C PRO A 235 15.61 -6.22 16.56
N ASP A 236 16.31 -5.72 15.54
CA ASP A 236 17.77 -5.83 15.50
C ASP A 236 18.30 -5.14 16.78
N SER A 237 19.01 -5.91 17.61
CA SER A 237 19.67 -5.42 18.82
C SER A 237 20.95 -4.68 18.43
N GLU A 238 20.84 -3.56 17.74
CA GLU A 238 21.92 -2.58 17.58
C GLU A 238 21.68 -1.45 18.58
N TYR A 239 22.35 -1.56 19.72
CA TYR A 239 22.63 -0.46 20.63
C TYR A 239 23.86 0.31 20.13
#